data_46038b23e6fa3975ab90668d5946a3ff
#
_entry.id   46038b23e6fa3975ab90668d5946a3ff
#
_cell.length_a   1.000
_cell.length_b   1.000
_cell.length_c   1.000
_cell.angle_alpha   90.00
_cell.angle_beta   90.00
_cell.angle_gamma   90.00
#
_symmetry.space_group_name_H-M   'P 1'
#
loop_
_entity.id
_entity.type
_entity.pdbx_description
1 polymer ?
#
loop_
_entity_poly.entity_id
_entity_poly.type
_entity_poly.pdbx_seq_one_letter_code
_entity_poly.pdbx_strand_id
1 'polypeptide(L)'
;MTNRDAFQRQAEFPIVAIVDDEEGVRESISSLLRSMRFRAVVFSSAEEFLNSGRMAGTECLILDVRMPGLSGLELQNRLAEMNSCIPIIFATAQTDPTIRTAALRDGAVAFLNKPFSDEALFDAMRLARL
;
A
#
# COMPACT_ATOMS: atom_id res chain seq x y z
N MET A 1 -14.45 -22.01 -19.90
CA MET A 1 -13.21 -21.36 -19.43
C MET A 1 -12.46 -22.34 -18.52
N THR A 2 -11.19 -22.51 -18.75
CA THR A 2 -10.37 -23.43 -17.98
C THR A 2 -9.79 -22.73 -16.74
N ASN A 3 -9.35 -23.51 -15.74
CA ASN A 3 -8.63 -22.97 -14.56
C ASN A 3 -7.37 -22.21 -14.95
N ARG A 4 -6.76 -22.58 -16.07
CA ARG A 4 -5.57 -21.92 -16.60
C ARG A 4 -5.85 -20.47 -17.00
N ASP A 5 -6.99 -20.21 -17.63
CA ASP A 5 -7.35 -18.86 -18.05
C ASP A 5 -7.63 -17.96 -16.85
N ALA A 6 -8.31 -18.48 -15.83
CA ALA A 6 -8.56 -17.74 -14.60
C ALA A 6 -7.25 -17.42 -13.87
N PHE A 7 -6.31 -18.38 -13.83
CA PHE A 7 -5.00 -18.18 -13.22
C PHE A 7 -4.20 -17.11 -13.96
N GLN A 8 -4.18 -17.16 -15.29
CA GLN A 8 -3.46 -16.17 -16.09
C GLN A 8 -4.01 -14.77 -15.91
N ARG A 9 -5.33 -14.61 -15.81
CA ARG A 9 -5.94 -13.31 -15.56
C ARG A 9 -5.57 -12.76 -14.20
N GLN A 10 -5.51 -13.62 -13.18
CA GLN A 10 -5.06 -13.22 -11.86
C GLN A 10 -3.60 -12.73 -11.88
N ALA A 11 -2.74 -13.38 -12.66
CA ALA A 11 -1.34 -13.00 -12.80
C ALA A 11 -1.16 -11.65 -13.49
N GLU A 12 -2.16 -11.18 -14.23
CA GLU A 12 -2.14 -9.88 -14.90
C GLU A 12 -2.65 -8.74 -14.02
N PHE A 13 -3.29 -9.05 -12.88
CA PHE A 13 -3.79 -8.03 -11.97
C PHE A 13 -2.62 -7.24 -11.37
N PRO A 14 -2.79 -5.91 -11.20
CA PRO A 14 -1.75 -5.10 -10.58
C PRO A 14 -1.43 -5.56 -9.16
N ILE A 15 -0.16 -5.52 -8.80
CA ILE A 15 0.30 -5.87 -7.46
C ILE A 15 0.26 -4.64 -6.57
N VAL A 16 -0.47 -4.74 -5.47
CA VAL A 16 -0.52 -3.73 -4.43
C VAL A 16 0.11 -4.32 -3.17
N ALA A 17 1.17 -3.70 -2.68
CA ALA A 17 1.81 -4.11 -1.44
C ALA A 17 1.13 -3.40 -0.27
N ILE A 18 0.92 -4.15 0.81
CA ILE A 18 0.35 -3.63 2.05
C ILE A 18 1.41 -3.80 3.14
N VAL A 19 1.82 -2.69 3.75
CA VAL A 19 2.81 -2.70 4.83
C VAL A 19 2.15 -2.16 6.09
N ASP A 20 1.88 -3.05 7.04
CA ASP A 20 1.20 -2.74 8.30
C ASP A 20 1.55 -3.81 9.31
N ASP A 21 1.84 -3.43 10.54
CA ASP A 21 2.26 -4.38 11.58
C ASP A 21 1.09 -5.15 12.21
N GLU A 22 -0.16 -4.75 11.92
CA GLU A 22 -1.35 -5.43 12.44
C GLU A 22 -1.92 -6.42 11.43
N GLU A 23 -1.94 -7.71 11.81
CA GLU A 23 -2.43 -8.77 10.94
C GLU A 23 -3.87 -8.57 10.49
N GLY A 24 -4.76 -8.17 11.40
CA GLY A 24 -6.16 -7.93 11.07
C GLY A 24 -6.35 -6.85 10.03
N VAL A 25 -5.53 -5.81 10.07
CA VAL A 25 -5.55 -4.73 9.08
C VAL A 25 -5.07 -5.26 7.74
N ARG A 26 -3.97 -6.00 7.72
CA ARG A 26 -3.45 -6.59 6.48
C ARG A 26 -4.50 -7.47 5.81
N GLU A 27 -5.15 -8.34 6.57
CA GLU A 27 -6.20 -9.24 6.05
C GLU A 27 -7.39 -8.47 5.50
N SER A 28 -7.86 -7.48 6.23
CA SER A 28 -9.00 -6.66 5.84
C SER A 28 -8.75 -5.92 4.53
N ILE A 29 -7.61 -5.25 4.43
CA ILE A 29 -7.25 -4.52 3.22
C ILE A 29 -7.02 -5.48 2.05
N SER A 30 -6.36 -6.62 2.30
CA SER A 30 -6.13 -7.64 1.27
C SER A 30 -7.43 -8.15 0.68
N SER A 31 -8.41 -8.46 1.52
CA SER A 31 -9.72 -8.93 1.05
C SER A 31 -10.40 -7.91 0.16
N LEU A 32 -10.35 -6.64 0.57
CA LEU A 32 -10.96 -5.55 -0.19
C LEU A 32 -10.26 -5.38 -1.55
N LEU A 33 -8.93 -5.39 -1.57
CA LEU A 33 -8.17 -5.27 -2.81
C LEU A 33 -8.45 -6.41 -3.77
N ARG A 34 -8.55 -7.64 -3.26
CA ARG A 34 -8.89 -8.81 -4.11
C ARG A 34 -10.26 -8.64 -4.73
N SER A 35 -11.23 -8.10 -4.00
CA SER A 35 -12.56 -7.84 -4.54
C SER A 35 -12.53 -6.79 -5.66
N MET A 36 -11.52 -5.93 -5.67
CA MET A 36 -11.29 -4.92 -6.70
C MET A 36 -10.40 -5.42 -7.85
N ARG A 37 -10.04 -6.70 -7.83
CA ARG A 37 -9.17 -7.35 -8.84
C ARG A 37 -7.73 -6.86 -8.80
N PHE A 38 -7.20 -6.64 -7.60
CA PHE A 38 -5.78 -6.42 -7.38
C PHE A 38 -5.15 -7.65 -6.74
N ARG A 39 -3.86 -7.85 -6.97
CA ARG A 39 -3.08 -8.84 -6.23
C ARG A 39 -2.50 -8.16 -5.00
N ALA A 40 -2.92 -8.62 -3.82
CA ALA A 40 -2.45 -8.07 -2.57
C ALA A 40 -1.26 -8.89 -2.05
N VAL A 41 -0.14 -8.22 -1.78
CA VAL A 41 1.03 -8.83 -1.15
C VAL A 41 1.26 -8.10 0.16
N VAL A 42 1.33 -8.83 1.28
CA VAL A 42 1.36 -8.24 2.61
C VAL A 42 2.74 -8.35 3.25
N PHE A 43 3.09 -7.33 4.01
CA PHE A 43 4.34 -7.25 4.76
C PHE A 43 4.03 -6.71 6.15
N SER A 44 4.68 -7.26 7.16
CA SER A 44 4.47 -6.85 8.55
C SER A 44 5.36 -5.67 8.97
N SER A 45 6.33 -5.30 8.14
CA SER A 45 7.23 -4.18 8.43
C SER A 45 7.78 -3.58 7.14
N ALA A 46 8.28 -2.35 7.25
CA ALA A 46 8.96 -1.68 6.14
C ALA A 46 10.22 -2.42 5.73
N GLU A 47 10.97 -2.95 6.70
CA GLU A 47 12.18 -3.72 6.44
C GLU A 47 11.87 -4.99 5.62
N GLU A 48 10.79 -5.69 5.98
CA GLU A 48 10.38 -6.87 5.23
C GLU A 48 10.08 -6.53 3.77
N PHE A 49 9.40 -5.43 3.52
CA PHE A 49 9.11 -4.97 2.16
C PHE A 49 10.41 -4.66 1.39
N LEU A 50 11.31 -3.88 2.01
CA LEU A 50 12.58 -3.50 1.37
C LEU A 50 13.44 -4.72 1.03
N ASN A 51 13.41 -5.75 1.88
CA ASN A 51 14.22 -6.97 1.70
C ASN A 51 13.54 -8.03 0.85
N SER A 52 12.31 -7.79 0.41
CA SER A 52 11.51 -8.81 -0.27
C SER A 52 11.88 -9.07 -1.72
N GLY A 53 12.55 -8.11 -2.36
CA GLY A 53 12.78 -8.15 -3.80
C GLY A 53 11.52 -7.84 -4.63
N ARG A 54 10.44 -7.39 -3.98
CA ARG A 54 9.15 -7.14 -4.63
C ARG A 54 8.96 -5.71 -5.12
N MET A 55 9.88 -4.82 -4.81
CA MET A 55 9.73 -3.41 -5.13
C MET A 55 9.47 -3.16 -6.61
N ALA A 56 10.24 -3.80 -7.48
CA ALA A 56 10.14 -3.59 -8.93
C ALA A 56 8.79 -4.02 -9.52
N GLY A 57 8.10 -4.98 -8.90
CA GLY A 57 6.81 -5.47 -9.38
C GLY A 57 5.62 -4.83 -8.69
N THR A 58 5.85 -3.95 -7.71
CA THR A 58 4.79 -3.31 -6.95
C THR A 58 4.30 -2.07 -7.67
N GLU A 59 3.00 -2.00 -7.93
CA GLU A 59 2.40 -0.87 -8.65
C GLU A 59 1.76 0.16 -7.72
N CYS A 60 1.56 -0.18 -6.46
CA CYS A 60 1.07 0.75 -5.43
C CYS A 60 1.42 0.20 -4.06
N LEU A 61 1.67 1.08 -3.12
CA LEU A 61 2.01 0.73 -1.74
C LEU A 61 1.00 1.35 -0.79
N ILE A 62 0.33 0.51 0.00
CA ILE A 62 -0.54 0.97 1.10
C ILE A 62 0.28 0.81 2.38
N LEU A 63 0.49 1.90 3.09
CA LEU A 63 1.53 1.99 4.11
C LEU A 63 1.01 2.63 5.38
N ASP A 64 1.23 1.98 6.53
CA ASP A 64 0.97 2.60 7.83
C ASP A 64 2.12 3.52 8.21
N VAL A 65 1.83 4.56 8.98
CA VAL A 65 2.83 5.50 9.46
C VAL A 65 3.63 4.92 10.62
N ARG A 66 2.94 4.39 11.62
CA ARG A 66 3.59 3.92 12.85
C ARG A 66 3.73 2.40 12.86
N MET A 67 4.97 1.96 12.84
CA MET A 67 5.34 0.56 12.92
C MET A 67 6.63 0.43 13.73
N PRO A 68 6.84 -0.69 14.44
CA PRO A 68 8.14 -0.95 15.05
C PRO A 68 9.26 -0.93 14.01
N GLY A 69 10.41 -0.39 14.37
CA GLY A 69 11.53 -0.24 13.44
C GLY A 69 11.33 0.95 12.52
N LEU A 70 11.51 0.74 11.22
CA LEU A 70 11.36 1.80 10.23
C LEU A 70 9.90 2.23 10.11
N SER A 71 9.63 3.53 10.26
CA SER A 71 8.27 4.06 10.14
C SER A 71 7.87 4.18 8.67
N GLY A 72 6.56 4.40 8.44
CA GLY A 72 6.06 4.62 7.08
C GLY A 72 6.64 5.86 6.43
N LEU A 73 6.82 6.95 7.18
CA LEU A 73 7.44 8.16 6.64
C LEU A 73 8.91 7.94 6.30
N GLU A 74 9.61 7.17 7.10
CA GLU A 74 11.00 6.80 6.81
C GLU A 74 11.08 5.92 5.56
N LEU A 75 10.15 4.99 5.38
CA LEU A 75 10.10 4.17 4.17
C LEU A 75 9.83 5.05 2.94
N GLN A 76 8.90 5.99 3.05
CA GLN A 76 8.64 6.94 1.97
C GLN A 76 9.91 7.67 1.54
N ASN A 77 10.70 8.14 2.52
CA ASN A 77 11.97 8.81 2.25
C ASN A 77 12.99 7.88 1.60
N ARG A 78 13.08 6.65 2.08
CA ARG A 78 13.98 5.64 1.49
C ARG A 78 13.64 5.36 0.04
N LEU A 79 12.37 5.22 -0.27
CA LEU A 79 11.93 4.99 -1.65
C LEU A 79 12.25 6.18 -2.54
N ALA A 80 12.09 7.41 -2.04
CA ALA A 80 12.46 8.61 -2.79
C ALA A 80 13.95 8.66 -3.07
N GLU A 81 14.79 8.30 -2.10
CA GLU A 81 16.24 8.24 -2.28
C GLU A 81 16.65 7.18 -3.32
N MET A 82 15.86 6.13 -3.45
CA MET A 82 16.08 5.07 -4.43
C MET A 82 15.47 5.39 -5.80
N ASN A 83 14.95 6.59 -5.97
CA ASN A 83 14.25 7.04 -7.18
C ASN A 83 13.06 6.16 -7.55
N SER A 84 12.39 5.58 -6.55
CA SER A 84 11.19 4.79 -6.78
C SER A 84 10.02 5.71 -7.11
N CYS A 85 9.24 5.31 -8.12
CA CYS A 85 8.03 6.03 -8.51
C CYS A 85 6.76 5.31 -8.05
N ILE A 86 6.87 4.36 -7.11
CA ILE A 86 5.69 3.62 -6.61
C ILE A 86 4.75 4.60 -5.92
N PRO A 87 3.49 4.71 -6.35
CA PRO A 87 2.51 5.54 -5.65
C PRO A 87 2.28 5.02 -4.23
N ILE A 88 2.25 5.93 -3.26
CA ILE A 88 2.05 5.57 -1.84
C ILE A 88 0.72 6.12 -1.37
N ILE A 89 -0.09 5.23 -0.78
CA ILE A 89 -1.31 5.57 -0.07
C ILE A 89 -1.04 5.27 1.40
N PHE A 90 -1.08 6.28 2.25
CA PHE A 90 -1.01 6.03 3.69
C PHE A 90 -2.37 5.62 4.22
N ALA A 91 -2.39 4.61 5.10
CA ALA A 91 -3.60 4.15 5.79
C ALA A 91 -3.22 3.94 7.25
N THR A 92 -3.63 4.86 8.12
CA THR A 92 -3.11 4.91 9.49
C THR A 92 -4.16 5.41 10.48
N ALA A 93 -4.01 5.02 11.75
CA ALA A 93 -4.78 5.60 12.85
C ALA A 93 -4.21 6.94 13.31
N GLN A 94 -3.05 7.35 12.80
CA GLN A 94 -2.41 8.61 13.17
C GLN A 94 -3.21 9.81 12.67
N THR A 95 -3.56 10.73 13.59
CA THR A 95 -4.42 11.88 13.29
C THR A 95 -3.69 13.22 13.32
N ASP A 96 -2.37 13.24 13.55
CA ASP A 96 -1.60 14.47 13.58
C ASP A 96 -1.57 15.13 12.20
N PRO A 97 -2.11 16.37 12.06
CA PRO A 97 -2.15 17.05 10.77
C PRO A 97 -0.76 17.32 10.17
N THR A 98 0.27 17.46 11.01
CA THR A 98 1.62 17.70 10.50
C THR A 98 2.18 16.48 9.78
N ILE A 99 1.84 15.29 10.23
CA ILE A 99 2.24 14.03 9.60
C ILE A 99 1.54 13.90 8.25
N ARG A 100 0.23 14.15 8.21
CA ARG A 100 -0.53 14.13 6.96
C ARG A 100 0.04 15.11 5.94
N THR A 101 0.30 16.33 6.37
CA THR A 101 0.85 17.38 5.51
C THR A 101 2.21 16.98 4.97
N ALA A 102 3.08 16.45 5.83
CA ALA A 102 4.41 16.00 5.41
C ALA A 102 4.34 14.86 4.39
N ALA A 103 3.48 13.86 4.64
CA ALA A 103 3.32 12.73 3.74
C ALA A 103 2.86 13.15 2.36
N LEU A 104 1.86 14.02 2.28
CA LEU A 104 1.32 14.52 1.01
C LEU A 104 2.32 15.43 0.29
N ARG A 105 3.01 16.31 1.03
CA ARG A 105 4.05 17.16 0.47
C ARG A 105 5.17 16.34 -0.16
N ASP A 106 5.53 15.22 0.46
CA ASP A 106 6.61 14.35 0.00
C ASP A 106 6.14 13.33 -1.04
N GLY A 107 4.94 13.50 -1.58
CA GLY A 107 4.49 12.80 -2.77
C GLY A 107 3.48 11.69 -2.58
N ALA A 108 2.99 11.44 -1.36
CA ALA A 108 1.92 10.45 -1.19
C ALA A 108 0.69 10.86 -1.99
N VAL A 109 0.04 9.91 -2.65
CA VAL A 109 -1.15 10.20 -3.46
C VAL A 109 -2.40 10.37 -2.62
N ALA A 110 -2.44 9.75 -1.43
CA ALA A 110 -3.57 9.88 -0.51
C ALA A 110 -3.13 9.54 0.91
N PHE A 111 -3.91 10.02 1.86
CA PHE A 111 -3.70 9.75 3.28
C PHE A 111 -5.06 9.42 3.91
N LEU A 112 -5.27 8.16 4.25
CA LEU A 112 -6.53 7.66 4.79
C LEU A 112 -6.39 7.43 6.29
N ASN A 113 -7.36 7.91 7.06
CA ASN A 113 -7.42 7.63 8.49
C ASN A 113 -8.28 6.40 8.75
N LYS A 114 -7.77 5.47 9.55
CA LYS A 114 -8.51 4.28 9.99
C LYS A 114 -9.52 4.66 11.08
N PRO A 115 -10.73 4.09 11.05
CA PRO A 115 -11.24 3.27 9.98
C PRO A 115 -11.64 4.10 8.76
N PHE A 116 -11.42 3.58 7.56
CA PHE A 116 -11.84 4.22 6.33
C PHE A 116 -12.87 3.34 5.60
N SER A 117 -13.68 3.97 4.75
CA SER A 117 -14.67 3.25 3.96
C SER A 117 -14.03 2.56 2.76
N ASP A 118 -14.73 1.57 2.22
CA ASP A 118 -14.31 0.92 0.97
C ASP A 118 -14.19 1.95 -0.16
N GLU A 119 -15.11 2.91 -0.20
CA GLU A 119 -15.09 3.98 -1.19
C GLU A 119 -13.85 4.86 -1.08
N ALA A 120 -13.42 5.18 0.15
CA ALA A 120 -12.22 5.98 0.37
C ALA A 120 -10.99 5.29 -0.20
N LEU A 121 -10.86 3.98 0.02
CA LEU A 121 -9.75 3.22 -0.56
C LEU A 121 -9.87 3.17 -2.09
N PHE A 122 -11.07 2.93 -2.61
CA PHE A 122 -11.32 2.88 -4.03
C PHE A 122 -10.92 4.21 -4.71
N ASP A 123 -11.30 5.33 -4.13
CA ASP A 123 -10.94 6.65 -4.66
C ASP A 123 -9.42 6.89 -4.60
N ALA A 124 -8.77 6.45 -3.52
CA ALA A 124 -7.32 6.54 -3.42
C ALA A 124 -6.62 5.72 -4.50
N MET A 125 -7.13 4.52 -4.78
CA MET A 125 -6.57 3.67 -5.84
C MET A 125 -6.71 4.34 -7.22
N ARG A 126 -7.80 5.06 -7.44
CA ARG A 126 -7.96 5.84 -8.68
C ARG A 126 -6.93 6.96 -8.78
N LEU A 127 -6.64 7.64 -7.68
CA LEU A 127 -5.61 8.66 -7.65
C LEU A 127 -4.23 8.07 -7.97
N ALA A 128 -4.00 6.83 -7.58
CA ALA A 128 -2.78 6.10 -7.91
C ALA A 128 -2.77 5.60 -9.36
N ARG A 129 -3.84 5.81 -10.10
CA ARG A 129 -4.02 5.42 -11.52
C ARG A 129 -3.97 3.92 -11.74
N LEU A 130 -4.62 3.20 -10.86
CA LEU A 130 -4.73 1.75 -10.97
C LEU A 130 -6.11 1.30 -11.41
#